data_a6c2824daa09e7d5423a012af1b4a771
#
_entry.id   a6c2824daa09e7d5423a012af1b4a771
#
_cell.length_a   1.000
_cell.length_b   1.000
_cell.length_c   1.000
_cell.angle_alpha   90.00
_cell.angle_beta   90.00
_cell.angle_gamma   90.00
#
_symmetry.space_group_name_H-M   'P 1'
#
loop_
_entity.id
_entity.type
_entity.pdbx_description
1 polymer ?
#
loop_
_entity_poly.entity_id
_entity_poly.type
_entity_poly.pdbx_seq_one_letter_code
_entity_poly.pdbx_strand_id
1 'polypeptide(L)'
;MPPLFLCLILCCVSGSLLASPYLTRDQNPLTLVYGQPMPTNAWLPDSKQFKYNISLDIANTVNDDAGTNDSLFIDYESYHLTLGGTYGLNNNWAIKLDLPFIYRSGGTFDHAIDEWHKFFGLPRGIRPNVPEDQFRVSYTKNGTTQLDLSNSQSGLTDSQLAIGRQLHQSSENALSLWASIDIPLGDSNQLTGNDDVDFAVMLAAASHLDTWFSVDANLGAVFPGDSVLPGLETESFVWFGHAGTQIGLNQTFALKLQLAGHGSYYQNTDIEFLGDALIIIFGGTMNTGKCSALDVGVSEDIDPGASPDFSLLVSWKSRLGEC
;
A
#
# COMPACT_ATOMS: atom_id res chain seq x y z
N MET A 1 11.44 -13.45 51.48
CA MET A 1 11.65 -13.58 50.05
C MET A 1 11.61 -12.18 49.47
N PRO A 2 12.71 -11.63 48.97
CA PRO A 2 12.71 -10.32 48.35
C PRO A 2 12.29 -10.42 46.86
N PRO A 3 11.62 -9.42 46.31
CA PRO A 3 11.21 -9.43 44.89
C PRO A 3 12.42 -9.22 44.00
N LEU A 4 12.58 -10.08 43.00
CA LEU A 4 13.51 -9.93 41.90
C LEU A 4 13.07 -8.74 41.04
N PHE A 5 13.75 -7.62 41.15
CA PHE A 5 13.72 -6.51 40.17
C PHE A 5 14.47 -7.01 38.93
N LEU A 6 13.72 -7.31 37.89
CA LEU A 6 14.25 -7.54 36.54
C LEU A 6 14.67 -6.19 35.96
N CYS A 7 15.94 -5.85 36.14
CA CYS A 7 16.57 -4.68 35.49
C CYS A 7 16.75 -5.00 34.01
N LEU A 8 15.82 -4.55 33.16
CA LEU A 8 16.02 -4.52 31.71
C LEU A 8 17.14 -3.48 31.45
N ILE A 9 18.36 -3.93 31.24
CA ILE A 9 19.44 -3.10 30.74
C ILE A 9 19.14 -2.80 29.29
N LEU A 10 18.55 -1.62 29.03
CA LEU A 10 18.49 -1.04 27.69
C LEU A 10 19.92 -0.64 27.31
N CYS A 11 20.63 -1.51 26.60
CA CYS A 11 21.87 -1.10 25.91
C CYS A 11 21.45 -0.21 24.73
N CYS A 12 21.52 1.12 24.96
CA CYS A 12 21.47 2.11 23.89
C CYS A 12 22.70 1.92 23.00
N VAL A 13 22.55 1.30 21.87
CA VAL A 13 23.56 1.27 20.81
C VAL A 13 22.93 1.92 19.57
N SER A 14 23.48 3.06 19.22
CA SER A 14 23.09 3.94 18.14
C SER A 14 23.31 3.29 16.78
N GLY A 15 22.30 2.57 16.30
CA GLY A 15 22.10 2.31 14.88
C GLY A 15 20.88 3.14 14.47
N SER A 16 21.05 4.12 13.60
CA SER A 16 19.95 4.92 13.11
C SER A 16 19.01 4.03 12.31
N LEU A 17 17.89 3.66 12.92
CA LEU A 17 16.74 3.15 12.23
C LEU A 17 16.20 4.30 11.38
N LEU A 18 16.41 4.26 10.07
CA LEU A 18 15.89 5.28 9.16
C LEU A 18 14.37 5.21 9.17
N ALA A 19 13.69 6.31 9.48
CA ALA A 19 12.26 6.44 9.26
C ALA A 19 11.95 6.06 7.82
N SER A 20 11.13 5.07 7.64
CA SER A 20 10.71 4.66 6.31
C SER A 20 9.31 4.07 6.36
N PRO A 21 8.41 4.47 5.45
CA PRO A 21 7.06 3.94 5.42
C PRO A 21 7.04 2.44 5.12
N TYR A 22 5.91 1.80 5.43
CA TYR A 22 5.55 0.56 4.77
C TYR A 22 5.33 0.82 3.28
N LEU A 23 5.85 -0.07 2.42
CA LEU A 23 5.69 0.02 0.97
C LEU A 23 4.43 -0.75 0.57
N THR A 24 3.29 -0.20 0.95
CA THR A 24 1.96 -0.72 0.61
C THR A 24 0.97 0.43 0.49
N ARG A 25 -0.12 0.19 -0.20
CA ARG A 25 -1.29 1.07 -0.34
C ARG A 25 -2.54 0.23 -0.20
N ASP A 26 -3.71 0.84 -0.26
CA ASP A 26 -4.98 0.09 -0.33
C ASP A 26 -4.93 -0.96 -1.45
N GLN A 27 -5.36 -2.18 -1.14
CA GLN A 27 -5.36 -3.33 -2.05
C GLN A 27 -6.73 -3.54 -2.72
N ASN A 28 -7.63 -2.54 -2.66
CA ASN A 28 -8.88 -2.54 -3.41
C ASN A 28 -8.61 -2.64 -4.93
N PRO A 29 -9.13 -3.64 -5.65
CA PRO A 29 -8.82 -3.88 -7.06
C PRO A 29 -9.26 -2.75 -7.99
N LEU A 30 -10.27 -1.99 -7.56
CA LEU A 30 -10.86 -0.91 -8.36
C LEU A 30 -10.17 0.44 -8.12
N THR A 31 -9.28 0.52 -7.12
CA THR A 31 -8.41 1.67 -6.87
C THR A 31 -6.96 1.40 -7.24
N LEU A 32 -6.51 0.13 -7.16
CA LEU A 32 -5.15 -0.29 -7.53
C LEU A 32 -4.81 -0.08 -9.01
N VAL A 33 -5.81 -0.01 -9.87
CA VAL A 33 -5.67 0.22 -11.32
C VAL A 33 -5.26 1.64 -11.67
N TYR A 34 -5.31 2.56 -10.71
CA TYR A 34 -4.91 3.95 -10.91
C TYR A 34 -3.51 4.23 -10.35
N GLY A 35 -2.88 5.26 -10.89
CA GLY A 35 -1.49 5.63 -10.65
C GLY A 35 -1.17 6.24 -9.29
N GLN A 36 -1.82 5.79 -8.20
CA GLN A 36 -1.45 6.21 -6.86
C GLN A 36 -0.04 5.72 -6.51
N PRO A 37 0.92 6.62 -6.19
CA PRO A 37 2.27 6.21 -5.84
C PRO A 37 2.32 5.39 -4.55
N MET A 38 3.24 4.41 -4.54
CA MET A 38 3.63 3.74 -3.28
C MET A 38 4.28 4.75 -2.33
N PRO A 39 4.03 4.65 -1.02
CA PRO A 39 4.72 5.44 -0.02
C PRO A 39 6.23 5.44 -0.24
N THR A 40 6.87 6.58 -0.06
CA THR A 40 8.31 6.71 -0.32
C THR A 40 9.02 7.41 0.82
N ASN A 41 10.31 7.13 0.94
CA ASN A 41 11.16 7.77 1.95
C ASN A 41 11.45 9.22 1.56
N ALA A 42 11.44 10.13 2.54
CA ALA A 42 11.73 11.55 2.32
C ALA A 42 13.21 11.83 2.02
N TRP A 43 14.15 10.96 2.48
CA TRP A 43 15.56 11.04 2.10
C TRP A 43 15.80 10.36 0.77
N LEU A 44 16.16 11.14 -0.24
CA LEU A 44 16.55 10.60 -1.53
C LEU A 44 17.87 9.80 -1.41
N PRO A 45 18.14 8.86 -2.33
CA PRO A 45 19.48 8.25 -2.42
C PRO A 45 20.54 9.31 -2.74
N ASP A 46 21.74 9.12 -2.22
CA ASP A 46 22.89 9.94 -2.60
C ASP A 46 23.22 9.82 -4.09
N SER A 47 24.05 10.74 -4.60
CA SER A 47 24.47 10.70 -6.01
C SER A 47 25.07 9.33 -6.37
N LYS A 48 24.52 8.73 -7.46
CA LYS A 48 24.91 7.39 -7.97
C LYS A 48 24.59 6.21 -7.05
N GLN A 49 23.88 6.43 -5.94
CA GLN A 49 23.39 5.36 -5.09
C GLN A 49 22.13 4.76 -5.66
N PHE A 50 21.99 3.44 -5.59
CA PHE A 50 20.79 2.72 -5.99
C PHE A 50 20.18 2.03 -4.76
N LYS A 51 18.91 2.36 -4.46
CA LYS A 51 18.05 1.67 -3.48
C LYS A 51 17.05 0.81 -4.24
N TYR A 52 16.75 -0.38 -3.74
CA TYR A 52 15.77 -1.27 -4.35
C TYR A 52 14.95 -1.98 -3.28
N ASN A 53 13.77 -2.41 -3.67
CA ASN A 53 12.85 -3.14 -2.83
C ASN A 53 12.11 -4.23 -3.61
N ILE A 54 11.71 -5.24 -2.87
CA ILE A 54 10.77 -6.27 -3.31
C ILE A 54 9.67 -6.28 -2.25
N SER A 55 8.45 -5.99 -2.66
CA SER A 55 7.27 -5.98 -1.78
C SER A 55 6.25 -6.98 -2.28
N LEU A 56 5.66 -7.72 -1.38
CA LEU A 56 4.53 -8.62 -1.61
C LEU A 56 3.41 -8.24 -0.68
N ASP A 57 2.26 -7.88 -1.25
CA ASP A 57 0.99 -7.71 -0.55
C ASP A 57 0.10 -8.91 -0.86
N ILE A 58 -0.46 -9.53 0.17
CA ILE A 58 -1.45 -10.62 0.06
C ILE A 58 -2.71 -10.07 0.68
N ALA A 59 -3.76 -9.89 -0.12
CA ALA A 59 -5.03 -9.36 0.35
C ALA A 59 -6.17 -10.31 0.02
N ASN A 60 -7.12 -10.40 0.94
CA ASN A 60 -8.36 -11.14 0.73
C ASN A 60 -9.52 -10.16 0.82
N THR A 61 -10.37 -10.16 -0.19
CA THR A 61 -11.45 -9.21 -0.38
C THR A 61 -12.75 -9.95 -0.59
N VAL A 62 -13.73 -9.70 0.26
CA VAL A 62 -15.11 -10.19 0.10
C VAL A 62 -16.06 -9.03 0.37
N ASN A 63 -16.78 -8.59 -0.66
CA ASN A 63 -17.74 -7.49 -0.57
C ASN A 63 -18.97 -7.74 -1.46
N ASP A 64 -20.15 -7.39 -0.96
CA ASP A 64 -21.41 -7.38 -1.71
C ASP A 64 -22.13 -6.09 -1.39
N ASP A 65 -22.05 -5.13 -2.28
CA ASP A 65 -22.54 -3.77 -2.09
C ASP A 65 -23.48 -3.36 -3.20
N ALA A 66 -24.54 -2.65 -2.84
CA ALA A 66 -25.59 -2.25 -3.77
C ALA A 66 -26.01 -0.80 -3.53
N GLY A 67 -25.71 0.03 -4.52
CA GLY A 67 -26.23 1.39 -4.61
C GLY A 67 -27.64 1.43 -5.21
N THR A 68 -28.11 2.64 -5.49
CA THR A 68 -29.47 2.88 -6.03
C THR A 68 -29.66 2.28 -7.43
N ASN A 69 -28.63 2.36 -8.27
CA ASN A 69 -28.71 1.94 -9.69
C ASN A 69 -27.59 0.97 -10.08
N ASP A 70 -26.69 0.65 -9.19
CA ASP A 70 -25.53 -0.20 -9.42
C ASP A 70 -25.33 -1.18 -8.26
N SER A 71 -24.62 -2.25 -8.52
CA SER A 71 -24.20 -3.23 -7.51
C SER A 71 -22.85 -3.81 -7.88
N LEU A 72 -22.08 -4.11 -6.84
CA LEU A 72 -20.74 -4.64 -6.92
C LEU A 72 -20.63 -5.88 -6.02
N PHE A 73 -20.21 -6.99 -6.60
CA PHE A 73 -19.84 -8.18 -5.85
C PHE A 73 -18.37 -8.50 -6.12
N ILE A 74 -17.60 -8.67 -5.06
CA ILE A 74 -16.17 -9.02 -5.12
C ILE A 74 -15.91 -10.16 -4.14
N ASP A 75 -15.23 -11.20 -4.60
CA ASP A 75 -14.76 -12.31 -3.80
C ASP A 75 -13.49 -12.88 -4.45
N TYR A 76 -12.32 -12.62 -3.85
CA TYR A 76 -11.03 -13.16 -4.30
C TYR A 76 -9.89 -12.90 -3.32
N GLU A 77 -8.79 -13.63 -3.54
CA GLU A 77 -7.49 -13.40 -2.92
C GLU A 77 -6.49 -12.90 -3.97
N SER A 78 -5.69 -11.89 -3.61
CA SER A 78 -4.67 -11.30 -4.46
C SER A 78 -3.27 -11.41 -3.87
N TYR A 79 -2.29 -11.56 -4.76
CA TYR A 79 -0.86 -11.50 -4.51
C TYR A 79 -0.27 -10.42 -5.40
N HIS A 80 0.10 -9.30 -4.81
CA HIS A 80 0.63 -8.14 -5.54
C HIS A 80 2.12 -8.00 -5.24
N LEU A 81 2.96 -8.39 -6.20
CA LEU A 81 4.42 -8.32 -6.12
C LEU A 81 4.91 -7.05 -6.80
N THR A 82 5.61 -6.16 -6.08
CA THR A 82 6.23 -4.95 -6.65
C THR A 82 7.75 -5.03 -6.57
N LEU A 83 8.42 -4.85 -7.71
CA LEU A 83 9.86 -4.65 -7.80
C LEU A 83 10.13 -3.15 -7.95
N GLY A 84 10.71 -2.52 -6.94
CA GLY A 84 10.98 -1.09 -6.91
C GLY A 84 12.47 -0.77 -6.98
N GLY A 85 12.82 0.32 -7.69
CA GLY A 85 14.18 0.82 -7.76
C GLY A 85 14.22 2.35 -7.73
N THR A 86 15.11 2.94 -6.92
CA THR A 86 15.32 4.38 -6.84
C THR A 86 16.81 4.68 -7.03
N TYR A 87 17.13 5.53 -7.98
CA TYR A 87 18.50 5.93 -8.31
C TYR A 87 18.71 7.43 -8.09
N GLY A 88 19.72 7.78 -7.29
CA GLY A 88 20.15 9.14 -7.07
C GLY A 88 20.94 9.69 -8.29
N LEU A 89 20.34 10.63 -9.01
CA LEU A 89 20.99 11.31 -10.14
C LEU A 89 22.08 12.26 -9.64
N ASN A 90 21.78 12.96 -8.57
CA ASN A 90 22.69 13.82 -7.80
C ASN A 90 22.13 14.01 -6.40
N ASN A 91 22.72 14.88 -5.59
CA ASN A 91 22.30 15.06 -4.17
C ASN A 91 20.88 15.63 -4.00
N ASN A 92 20.26 16.16 -5.07
CA ASN A 92 18.95 16.80 -4.99
C ASN A 92 17.89 16.11 -5.86
N TRP A 93 18.26 15.18 -6.75
CA TRP A 93 17.35 14.57 -7.69
C TRP A 93 17.52 13.06 -7.73
N ALA A 94 16.41 12.36 -7.78
CA ALA A 94 16.36 10.91 -7.97
C ALA A 94 15.27 10.53 -9.00
N ILE A 95 15.42 9.37 -9.61
CA ILE A 95 14.39 8.70 -10.39
C ILE A 95 13.99 7.42 -9.70
N LYS A 96 12.71 7.05 -9.81
CA LYS A 96 12.15 5.82 -9.23
C LYS A 96 11.35 5.09 -10.30
N LEU A 97 11.45 3.77 -10.33
CA LEU A 97 10.65 2.88 -11.15
C LEU A 97 10.06 1.81 -10.24
N ASP A 98 8.75 1.60 -10.32
CA ASP A 98 8.06 0.47 -9.71
C ASP A 98 7.44 -0.39 -10.82
N LEU A 99 7.71 -1.70 -10.78
CA LEU A 99 7.22 -2.73 -11.70
C LEU A 99 6.36 -3.71 -10.91
N PRO A 100 5.05 -3.53 -10.89
CA PRO A 100 4.16 -4.40 -10.16
C PRO A 100 3.64 -5.55 -11.05
N PHE A 101 3.42 -6.69 -10.40
CA PHE A 101 2.78 -7.88 -10.96
C PHE A 101 1.71 -8.38 -10.01
N ILE A 102 0.56 -8.75 -10.53
CA ILE A 102 -0.55 -9.25 -9.72
C ILE A 102 -0.96 -10.66 -10.16
N TYR A 103 -1.34 -11.48 -9.17
CA TYR A 103 -2.06 -12.72 -9.34
C TYR A 103 -3.30 -12.70 -8.45
N ARG A 104 -4.46 -13.02 -9.00
CA ARG A 104 -5.74 -13.12 -8.29
C ARG A 104 -6.36 -14.48 -8.52
N SER A 105 -6.89 -15.08 -7.46
CA SER A 105 -7.57 -16.38 -7.50
C SER A 105 -8.63 -16.46 -6.40
N GLY A 106 -9.33 -17.58 -6.29
CA GLY A 106 -10.22 -17.85 -5.16
C GLY A 106 -9.48 -17.91 -3.82
N GLY A 107 -8.17 -18.17 -3.86
CA GLY A 107 -7.35 -18.18 -2.66
C GLY A 107 -7.45 -19.44 -1.83
N THR A 108 -6.97 -19.35 -0.59
CA THR A 108 -6.96 -20.42 0.41
C THR A 108 -6.97 -19.88 1.84
N PHE A 109 -7.00 -18.55 2.02
CA PHE A 109 -6.91 -17.92 3.34
C PHE A 109 -8.25 -17.58 3.98
N ASP A 110 -9.38 -17.77 3.28
CA ASP A 110 -10.72 -17.43 3.78
C ASP A 110 -10.99 -18.00 5.17
N HIS A 111 -10.74 -19.29 5.33
CA HIS A 111 -10.91 -19.94 6.63
C HIS A 111 -9.99 -19.36 7.73
N ALA A 112 -8.72 -19.09 7.39
CA ALA A 112 -7.75 -18.57 8.36
C ALA A 112 -8.10 -17.12 8.77
N ILE A 113 -8.56 -16.30 7.83
CA ILE A 113 -8.99 -14.93 8.07
C ILE A 113 -10.27 -14.89 8.88
N ASP A 114 -11.24 -15.78 8.59
CA ASP A 114 -12.47 -15.89 9.36
C ASP A 114 -12.19 -16.28 10.82
N GLU A 115 -11.27 -17.22 11.06
CA GLU A 115 -10.83 -17.59 12.42
C GLU A 115 -10.06 -16.45 13.12
N TRP A 116 -9.28 -15.64 12.38
CA TRP A 116 -8.63 -14.44 12.89
C TRP A 116 -9.67 -13.42 13.37
N HIS A 117 -10.67 -13.09 12.54
CA HIS A 117 -11.75 -12.16 12.89
C HIS A 117 -12.54 -12.65 14.10
N LYS A 118 -12.87 -13.95 14.17
CA LYS A 118 -13.53 -14.55 15.35
C LYS A 118 -12.68 -14.40 16.60
N PHE A 119 -11.38 -14.67 16.51
CA PHE A 119 -10.48 -14.63 17.66
C PHE A 119 -10.35 -13.22 18.26
N PHE A 120 -10.26 -12.20 17.42
CA PHE A 120 -10.12 -10.80 17.83
C PHE A 120 -11.45 -10.08 18.00
N GLY A 121 -12.58 -10.71 17.65
CA GLY A 121 -13.91 -10.08 17.71
C GLY A 121 -14.12 -9.00 16.64
N LEU A 122 -13.43 -9.12 15.49
CA LEU A 122 -13.55 -8.20 14.37
C LEU A 122 -14.82 -8.50 13.53
N PRO A 123 -15.36 -7.51 12.79
CA PRO A 123 -16.45 -7.74 11.86
C PRO A 123 -16.07 -8.80 10.81
N ARG A 124 -17.02 -9.66 10.47
CA ARG A 124 -16.80 -10.74 9.50
C ARG A 124 -17.44 -10.44 8.14
N GLY A 125 -18.11 -9.29 8.01
CA GLY A 125 -18.81 -8.90 6.78
C GLY A 125 -19.76 -9.99 6.30
N ILE A 126 -19.76 -10.23 5.01
CA ILE A 126 -20.59 -11.26 4.34
C ILE A 126 -19.94 -12.65 4.29
N ARG A 127 -18.67 -12.80 4.71
CA ARG A 127 -17.88 -14.06 4.63
C ARG A 127 -18.64 -15.31 5.08
N PRO A 128 -19.43 -15.29 6.19
CA PRO A 128 -20.16 -16.47 6.60
C PRO A 128 -21.27 -16.94 5.64
N ASN A 129 -21.64 -16.11 4.68
CA ASN A 129 -22.74 -16.33 3.77
C ASN A 129 -22.31 -16.62 2.32
N VAL A 130 -21.01 -16.55 2.04
CA VAL A 130 -20.42 -16.86 0.73
C VAL A 130 -19.59 -18.14 0.83
N PRO A 131 -19.51 -18.95 -0.25
CA PRO A 131 -18.60 -20.11 -0.28
C PRO A 131 -17.14 -19.68 -0.19
N GLU A 132 -16.30 -20.43 0.49
CA GLU A 132 -14.84 -20.22 0.56
C GLU A 132 -14.18 -20.48 -0.81
N ASP A 133 -12.98 -19.89 -1.01
CA ASP A 133 -12.08 -20.13 -2.15
C ASP A 133 -12.68 -19.76 -3.53
N GLN A 134 -13.59 -18.78 -3.58
CA GLN A 134 -14.18 -18.31 -4.84
C GLN A 134 -13.35 -17.19 -5.48
N PHE A 135 -13.43 -17.11 -6.82
CA PHE A 135 -13.00 -15.94 -7.56
C PHE A 135 -14.19 -15.38 -8.33
N ARG A 136 -14.65 -14.19 -7.94
CA ARG A 136 -15.69 -13.45 -8.63
C ARG A 136 -15.52 -11.96 -8.47
N VAL A 137 -15.58 -11.22 -9.58
CA VAL A 137 -15.76 -9.77 -9.58
C VAL A 137 -16.86 -9.45 -10.56
N SER A 138 -17.96 -8.85 -10.10
CA SER A 138 -19.05 -8.46 -10.97
C SER A 138 -19.57 -7.07 -10.63
N TYR A 139 -19.74 -6.25 -11.65
CA TYR A 139 -20.35 -4.93 -11.54
C TYR A 139 -21.56 -4.85 -12.47
N THR A 140 -22.68 -4.43 -11.92
CA THR A 140 -23.96 -4.27 -12.65
C THR A 140 -24.43 -2.83 -12.53
N LYS A 141 -24.81 -2.21 -13.63
CA LYS A 141 -25.38 -0.87 -13.66
C LYS A 141 -26.71 -0.86 -14.42
N ASN A 142 -27.74 -0.25 -13.83
CA ASN A 142 -29.10 -0.20 -14.39
C ASN A 142 -29.63 -1.60 -14.79
N GLY A 143 -29.35 -2.62 -13.98
CA GLY A 143 -29.77 -4.01 -14.21
C GLY A 143 -29.01 -4.74 -15.33
N THR A 144 -27.95 -4.13 -15.87
CA THR A 144 -27.11 -4.76 -16.90
C THR A 144 -25.70 -4.99 -16.35
N THR A 145 -25.22 -6.23 -16.40
CA THR A 145 -23.85 -6.57 -16.00
C THR A 145 -22.86 -5.95 -16.98
N GLN A 146 -21.97 -5.11 -16.45
CA GLN A 146 -20.96 -4.37 -17.19
C GLN A 146 -19.57 -5.03 -17.08
N LEU A 147 -19.28 -5.68 -15.96
CA LEU A 147 -18.05 -6.42 -15.70
C LEU A 147 -18.42 -7.75 -15.05
N ASP A 148 -17.82 -8.84 -15.49
CA ASP A 148 -17.99 -10.18 -14.89
C ASP A 148 -16.71 -11.01 -15.07
N LEU A 149 -15.92 -11.09 -14.01
CA LEU A 149 -14.70 -11.89 -13.93
C LEU A 149 -14.96 -13.10 -13.02
N SER A 150 -14.77 -14.29 -13.55
CA SER A 150 -15.01 -15.56 -12.84
C SER A 150 -13.84 -16.55 -12.92
N ASN A 151 -12.71 -16.11 -13.49
CA ASN A 151 -11.51 -16.92 -13.60
C ASN A 151 -10.32 -16.17 -13.03
N SER A 152 -9.37 -16.90 -12.45
CA SER A 152 -8.11 -16.34 -11.94
C SER A 152 -7.45 -15.44 -12.98
N GLN A 153 -6.87 -14.34 -12.51
CA GLN A 153 -6.23 -13.31 -13.32
C GLN A 153 -4.77 -13.18 -12.94
N SER A 154 -3.89 -12.90 -13.90
CA SER A 154 -2.49 -12.59 -13.61
C SER A 154 -1.88 -11.75 -14.71
N GLY A 155 -1.02 -10.81 -14.34
CA GLY A 155 -0.33 -9.98 -15.31
C GLY A 155 0.55 -8.92 -14.66
N LEU A 156 1.28 -8.19 -15.49
CA LEU A 156 1.84 -6.90 -15.08
C LEU A 156 0.65 -5.96 -14.83
N THR A 157 0.79 -5.12 -13.82
CA THR A 157 -0.08 -3.96 -13.67
C THR A 157 0.63 -2.73 -14.23
N ASP A 158 -0.06 -1.60 -14.23
CA ASP A 158 0.53 -0.36 -14.70
C ASP A 158 1.76 -0.01 -13.89
N SER A 159 2.82 0.37 -14.59
CA SER A 159 4.15 0.60 -14.01
C SER A 159 4.38 2.08 -13.78
N GLN A 160 4.97 2.43 -12.64
CA GLN A 160 5.14 3.83 -12.28
C GLN A 160 6.57 4.31 -12.45
N LEU A 161 6.74 5.39 -13.22
CA LEU A 161 7.99 6.14 -13.32
C LEU A 161 7.85 7.47 -12.60
N ALA A 162 8.78 7.77 -11.68
CA ALA A 162 8.75 9.00 -10.90
C ALA A 162 10.09 9.73 -10.90
N ILE A 163 10.02 11.05 -10.74
CA ILE A 163 11.16 11.93 -10.47
C ILE A 163 10.96 12.61 -9.13
N GLY A 164 12.00 12.58 -8.28
CA GLY A 164 11.98 13.17 -6.95
C GLY A 164 13.00 14.29 -6.81
N ARG A 165 12.63 15.33 -6.08
CA ARG A 165 13.49 16.45 -5.71
C ARG A 165 13.58 16.58 -4.21
N GLN A 166 14.81 16.58 -3.66
CA GLN A 166 15.05 16.92 -2.27
C GLN A 166 14.83 18.42 -2.06
N LEU A 167 13.87 18.77 -1.22
CA LEU A 167 13.57 20.15 -0.86
C LEU A 167 14.33 20.59 0.38
N HIS A 168 14.43 19.67 1.36
CA HIS A 168 15.20 19.85 2.58
C HIS A 168 15.81 18.51 3.02
N GLN A 169 17.03 18.56 3.53
CA GLN A 169 17.71 17.39 4.11
C GLN A 169 18.66 17.80 5.21
N SER A 170 18.52 17.16 6.35
CA SER A 170 19.46 17.18 7.47
C SER A 170 19.65 15.76 8.00
N SER A 171 20.43 15.59 9.08
CA SER A 171 20.53 14.32 9.78
C SER A 171 19.22 13.87 10.42
N GLU A 172 18.37 14.80 10.79
CA GLU A 172 17.15 14.54 11.55
C GLU A 172 15.87 14.69 10.69
N ASN A 173 15.88 15.58 9.70
CA ASN A 173 14.67 15.93 8.96
C ASN A 173 14.89 15.89 7.46
N ALA A 174 13.89 15.40 6.73
CA ALA A 174 13.88 15.45 5.27
C ALA A 174 12.51 15.83 4.75
N LEU A 175 12.52 16.51 3.60
CA LEU A 175 11.35 16.84 2.81
C LEU A 175 11.69 16.66 1.32
N SER A 176 10.89 15.92 0.59
CA SER A 176 11.05 15.73 -0.86
C SER A 176 9.71 15.87 -1.59
N LEU A 177 9.79 16.30 -2.84
CA LEU A 177 8.65 16.39 -3.77
C LEU A 177 8.86 15.37 -4.87
N TRP A 178 7.81 14.63 -5.20
CA TRP A 178 7.78 13.63 -6.26
C TRP A 178 6.69 13.93 -7.27
N ALA A 179 6.99 13.69 -8.53
CA ALA A 179 6.02 13.65 -9.61
C ALA A 179 6.15 12.31 -10.32
N SER A 180 5.05 11.68 -10.64
CA SER A 180 5.02 10.37 -11.31
C SER A 180 4.04 10.34 -12.47
N ILE A 181 4.33 9.44 -13.39
CA ILE A 181 3.40 8.99 -14.43
C ILE A 181 3.23 7.49 -14.28
N ASP A 182 2.02 7.03 -14.53
CA ASP A 182 1.71 5.61 -14.63
C ASP A 182 1.71 5.19 -16.10
N ILE A 183 2.45 4.13 -16.41
CA ILE A 183 2.62 3.61 -17.77
C ILE A 183 1.66 2.44 -17.93
N PRO A 184 0.67 2.50 -18.84
CA PRO A 184 -0.35 1.48 -18.99
C PRO A 184 0.27 0.20 -19.58
N LEU A 185 0.57 -0.76 -18.72
CA LEU A 185 1.03 -2.11 -19.05
C LEU A 185 0.02 -3.18 -18.69
N GLY A 186 -0.98 -2.81 -17.91
CA GLY A 186 -2.11 -3.65 -17.51
C GLY A 186 -3.16 -3.78 -18.60
N ASP A 187 -4.32 -4.33 -18.22
CA ASP A 187 -5.50 -4.55 -19.06
C ASP A 187 -6.74 -4.21 -18.21
N SER A 188 -7.52 -3.22 -18.64
CA SER A 188 -8.74 -2.78 -17.95
C SER A 188 -9.79 -3.88 -17.85
N ASN A 189 -9.87 -4.77 -18.85
CA ASN A 189 -10.80 -5.90 -18.83
C ASN A 189 -10.43 -6.97 -17.80
N GLN A 190 -9.22 -6.95 -17.27
CA GLN A 190 -8.72 -7.83 -16.23
C GLN A 190 -8.48 -7.10 -14.90
N LEU A 191 -8.80 -5.80 -14.83
CA LEU A 191 -8.52 -4.94 -13.68
C LEU A 191 -7.04 -4.95 -13.26
N THR A 192 -6.13 -5.11 -14.23
CA THR A 192 -4.68 -5.02 -14.00
C THR A 192 -4.13 -3.64 -14.32
N GLY A 193 -4.92 -2.77 -14.94
CA GLY A 193 -4.66 -1.36 -15.26
C GLY A 193 -5.93 -0.69 -15.74
N ASN A 194 -5.86 0.61 -16.07
CA ASN A 194 -6.98 1.38 -16.61
C ASN A 194 -6.86 1.68 -18.11
N ASP A 195 -5.83 1.16 -18.79
CA ASP A 195 -5.50 1.39 -20.22
C ASP A 195 -5.18 2.87 -20.54
N ASP A 196 -4.99 3.71 -19.53
CA ASP A 196 -4.71 5.14 -19.69
C ASP A 196 -3.47 5.55 -18.87
N VAL A 197 -3.02 6.79 -19.07
CA VAL A 197 -1.87 7.38 -18.36
C VAL A 197 -2.36 8.23 -17.20
N ASP A 198 -2.00 7.85 -15.99
CA ASP A 198 -2.27 8.63 -14.80
C ASP A 198 -1.06 9.49 -14.41
N PHE A 199 -1.34 10.59 -13.71
CA PHE A 199 -0.31 11.47 -13.16
C PHE A 199 -0.50 11.57 -11.64
N ALA A 200 0.62 11.71 -10.91
CA ALA A 200 0.53 12.03 -9.50
C ALA A 200 1.63 12.99 -9.05
N VAL A 201 1.33 13.74 -7.99
CA VAL A 201 2.30 14.55 -7.26
C VAL A 201 2.21 14.20 -5.78
N MET A 202 3.36 14.16 -5.09
CA MET A 202 3.42 13.76 -3.69
C MET A 202 4.55 14.48 -2.96
N LEU A 203 4.25 14.99 -1.76
CA LEU A 203 5.24 15.42 -0.77
C LEU A 203 5.53 14.27 0.17
N ALA A 204 6.80 14.02 0.46
CA ALA A 204 7.25 13.08 1.46
C ALA A 204 8.07 13.81 2.53
N ALA A 205 7.69 13.64 3.79
CA ALA A 205 8.34 14.22 4.96
C ALA A 205 8.71 13.14 5.95
N ALA A 206 9.84 13.30 6.63
CA ALA A 206 10.22 12.40 7.71
C ALA A 206 11.12 13.11 8.73
N SER A 207 11.04 12.65 9.98
CA SER A 207 11.80 13.19 11.08
C SER A 207 12.27 12.09 12.05
N HIS A 208 13.55 12.12 12.41
CA HIS A 208 14.10 11.41 13.56
C HIS A 208 13.96 12.29 14.79
N LEU A 209 12.95 12.03 15.61
CA LEU A 209 12.68 12.80 16.83
C LEU A 209 13.63 12.37 17.97
N ASP A 210 14.07 11.12 17.93
CA ASP A 210 15.07 10.55 18.83
C ASP A 210 15.80 9.39 18.13
N THR A 211 16.83 8.86 18.73
CA THR A 211 17.59 7.69 18.26
C THR A 211 16.73 6.41 18.14
N TRP A 212 15.64 6.34 18.89
CA TRP A 212 14.71 5.20 18.92
C TRP A 212 13.32 5.52 18.34
N PHE A 213 13.02 6.80 18.01
CA PHE A 213 11.69 7.22 17.58
C PHE A 213 11.75 8.10 16.35
N SER A 214 11.00 7.73 15.33
CA SER A 214 10.88 8.48 14.08
C SER A 214 9.45 8.50 13.57
N VAL A 215 9.14 9.51 12.77
CA VAL A 215 7.85 9.70 12.10
C VAL A 215 8.08 9.96 10.62
N ASP A 216 7.13 9.55 9.80
CA ASP A 216 7.10 9.84 8.37
C ASP A 216 5.67 10.11 7.90
N ALA A 217 5.55 10.84 6.80
CA ALA A 217 4.27 11.10 6.15
C ALA A 217 4.47 11.34 4.65
N ASN A 218 3.50 10.92 3.85
CA ASN A 218 3.36 11.37 2.48
C ASN A 218 1.94 11.94 2.28
N LEU A 219 1.83 12.95 1.44
CA LEU A 219 0.56 13.55 1.06
C LEU A 219 0.62 13.94 -0.42
N GLY A 220 -0.38 13.56 -1.19
CA GLY A 220 -0.38 13.79 -2.62
C GLY A 220 -1.76 13.81 -3.25
N ALA A 221 -1.73 13.94 -4.58
CA ALA A 221 -2.91 13.83 -5.43
C ALA A 221 -2.57 12.99 -6.67
N VAL A 222 -3.51 12.14 -7.05
CA VAL A 222 -3.55 11.43 -8.34
C VAL A 222 -4.53 12.16 -9.24
N PHE A 223 -4.22 12.22 -10.51
CA PHE A 223 -5.08 12.66 -11.60
C PHE A 223 -5.35 11.44 -12.47
N PRO A 224 -6.42 10.67 -12.15
CA PRO A 224 -6.71 9.42 -12.84
C PRO A 224 -7.20 9.68 -14.26
N GLY A 225 -6.90 8.75 -15.15
CA GLY A 225 -7.46 8.69 -16.50
C GLY A 225 -8.87 8.11 -16.52
N ASP A 226 -9.18 7.36 -17.56
CA ASP A 226 -10.52 6.80 -17.78
C ASP A 226 -10.91 5.75 -16.72
N SER A 227 -12.21 5.64 -16.48
CA SER A 227 -12.79 4.68 -15.54
C SER A 227 -12.75 3.26 -16.06
N VAL A 228 -12.33 2.30 -15.22
CA VAL A 228 -12.41 0.86 -15.49
C VAL A 228 -13.81 0.29 -15.31
N LEU A 229 -14.72 1.04 -14.67
CA LEU A 229 -16.12 0.64 -14.49
C LEU A 229 -17.01 1.36 -15.52
N PRO A 230 -17.55 0.63 -16.53
CA PRO A 230 -18.35 1.24 -17.57
C PRO A 230 -19.55 2.01 -17.02
N GLY A 231 -19.68 3.26 -17.44
CA GLY A 231 -20.76 4.15 -17.04
C GLY A 231 -20.56 4.88 -15.71
N LEU A 232 -19.42 4.74 -15.06
CA LEU A 232 -18.93 5.65 -14.02
C LEU A 232 -17.83 6.55 -14.59
N GLU A 233 -17.74 7.77 -14.09
CA GLU A 233 -16.67 8.71 -14.38
C GLU A 233 -15.67 8.73 -13.22
N THR A 234 -14.40 8.99 -13.52
CA THR A 234 -13.38 9.21 -12.50
C THR A 234 -13.44 10.63 -11.96
N GLU A 235 -13.01 10.83 -10.72
CA GLU A 235 -12.76 12.14 -10.17
C GLU A 235 -11.61 12.85 -10.92
N SER A 236 -11.67 14.17 -11.03
CA SER A 236 -10.62 14.95 -11.69
C SER A 236 -9.29 14.91 -10.95
N PHE A 237 -9.31 14.68 -9.67
CA PHE A 237 -8.15 14.35 -8.82
C PHE A 237 -8.62 13.60 -7.57
N VAL A 238 -7.73 12.76 -7.04
CA VAL A 238 -7.95 12.01 -5.81
C VAL A 238 -6.80 12.31 -4.85
N TRP A 239 -7.12 12.82 -3.66
CA TRP A 239 -6.10 12.96 -2.61
C TRP A 239 -5.71 11.59 -2.06
N PHE A 240 -4.47 11.43 -1.67
CA PHE A 240 -3.99 10.26 -0.93
C PHE A 240 -2.92 10.67 0.07
N GLY A 241 -2.73 9.84 1.08
CA GLY A 241 -1.65 10.08 2.03
C GLY A 241 -1.47 8.96 3.03
N HIS A 242 -0.36 9.05 3.75
CA HIS A 242 -0.13 8.25 4.94
C HIS A 242 0.61 9.06 6.00
N ALA A 243 0.50 8.61 7.25
CA ALA A 243 1.32 9.04 8.36
C ALA A 243 1.76 7.82 9.17
N GLY A 244 3.06 7.70 9.42
CA GLY A 244 3.66 6.56 10.08
C GLY A 244 4.56 6.94 11.24
N THR A 245 4.77 5.96 12.12
CA THR A 245 5.73 6.05 13.22
C THR A 245 6.50 4.75 13.35
N GLN A 246 7.78 4.87 13.76
CA GLN A 246 8.64 3.73 14.00
C GLN A 246 9.30 3.87 15.36
N ILE A 247 9.25 2.79 16.16
CA ILE A 247 9.80 2.69 17.51
C ILE A 247 10.88 1.61 17.51
N GLY A 248 12.15 2.01 17.60
CA GLY A 248 13.29 1.11 17.70
C GLY A 248 13.31 0.39 19.04
N LEU A 249 13.21 -0.93 19.03
CA LEU A 249 13.34 -1.78 20.23
C LEU A 249 14.81 -2.09 20.53
N ASN A 250 15.60 -2.26 19.49
CA ASN A 250 17.05 -2.47 19.52
C ASN A 250 17.63 -2.24 18.11
N GLN A 251 18.90 -2.56 17.87
CA GLN A 251 19.56 -2.38 16.57
C GLN A 251 18.97 -3.23 15.43
N THR A 252 18.28 -4.31 15.76
CA THR A 252 17.76 -5.27 14.78
C THR A 252 16.28 -5.09 14.55
N PHE A 253 15.49 -4.73 15.58
CA PHE A 253 14.04 -4.72 15.51
C PHE A 253 13.44 -3.35 15.85
N ALA A 254 12.43 -2.96 15.10
CA ALA A 254 11.56 -1.84 15.39
C ALA A 254 10.09 -2.22 15.19
N LEU A 255 9.21 -1.60 15.97
CA LEU A 255 7.78 -1.61 15.72
C LEU A 255 7.41 -0.47 14.78
N LYS A 256 6.40 -0.68 13.96
CA LYS A 256 5.86 0.32 13.04
C LYS A 256 4.35 0.35 13.11
N LEU A 257 3.82 1.56 13.01
CA LEU A 257 2.40 1.84 12.86
C LEU A 257 2.24 2.88 11.75
N GLN A 258 1.31 2.66 10.81
CA GLN A 258 1.02 3.58 9.73
C GLN A 258 -0.50 3.66 9.52
N LEU A 259 -1.00 4.87 9.34
CA LEU A 259 -2.34 5.15 8.82
C LEU A 259 -2.17 5.57 7.37
N ALA A 260 -3.01 5.05 6.48
CA ALA A 260 -3.01 5.43 5.08
C ALA A 260 -4.45 5.56 4.57
N GLY A 261 -4.67 6.45 3.60
CA GLY A 261 -6.01 6.63 3.04
C GLY A 261 -5.98 7.41 1.74
N HIS A 262 -7.12 7.40 1.07
CA HIS A 262 -7.36 8.14 -0.17
C HIS A 262 -8.84 8.51 -0.31
N GLY A 263 -9.13 9.49 -1.16
CA GLY A 263 -10.49 9.83 -1.56
C GLY A 263 -11.06 8.85 -2.59
N SER A 264 -12.36 8.92 -2.82
CA SER A 264 -13.03 8.14 -3.88
C SER A 264 -12.42 8.45 -5.25
N TYR A 265 -12.27 7.41 -6.08
CA TYR A 265 -11.86 7.53 -7.48
C TYR A 265 -13.04 7.72 -8.43
N TYR A 266 -14.26 7.41 -7.98
CA TYR A 266 -15.45 7.36 -8.83
C TYR A 266 -16.47 8.41 -8.45
N GLN A 267 -17.10 9.01 -9.47
CA GLN A 267 -18.16 9.99 -9.30
C GLN A 267 -19.54 9.31 -9.35
N ASN A 268 -20.49 9.94 -8.67
CA ASN A 268 -21.93 9.62 -8.80
C ASN A 268 -22.26 8.12 -8.55
N THR A 269 -21.59 7.52 -7.57
CA THR A 269 -21.94 6.20 -7.03
C THR A 269 -22.18 6.30 -5.53
N ASP A 270 -23.09 5.49 -5.02
CA ASP A 270 -23.38 5.27 -3.61
C ASP A 270 -22.92 3.86 -3.14
N ILE A 271 -22.10 3.17 -3.95
CA ILE A 271 -21.42 1.95 -3.57
C ILE A 271 -20.27 2.31 -2.61
N GLU A 272 -20.35 1.81 -1.38
CA GLU A 272 -19.41 2.12 -0.30
C GLU A 272 -17.99 1.65 -0.63
N PHE A 273 -17.84 0.49 -1.27
CA PHE A 273 -16.56 -0.07 -1.70
C PHE A 273 -15.81 0.80 -2.72
N LEU A 274 -16.46 1.75 -3.37
CA LEU A 274 -15.87 2.72 -4.30
C LEU A 274 -15.59 4.09 -3.63
N GLY A 275 -15.86 4.22 -2.33
CA GLY A 275 -15.72 5.44 -1.55
C GLY A 275 -14.31 5.77 -1.09
N ASP A 276 -14.23 6.66 -0.11
CA ASP A 276 -12.99 7.00 0.59
C ASP A 276 -12.51 5.81 1.42
N ALA A 277 -11.19 5.59 1.47
CA ALA A 277 -10.60 4.51 2.26
C ALA A 277 -9.68 5.05 3.35
N LEU A 278 -9.70 4.39 4.51
CA LEU A 278 -8.77 4.64 5.62
C LEU A 278 -8.35 3.31 6.23
N ILE A 279 -7.07 2.97 6.10
CA ILE A 279 -6.49 1.71 6.60
C ILE A 279 -5.46 1.98 7.68
N ILE A 280 -5.36 1.05 8.63
CA ILE A 280 -4.28 0.99 9.61
C ILE A 280 -3.35 -0.18 9.28
N ILE A 281 -2.04 0.07 9.32
CA ILE A 281 -1.02 -0.93 9.07
C ILE A 281 -0.12 -1.01 10.30
N PHE A 282 0.06 -2.18 10.86
CA PHE A 282 0.89 -2.40 12.05
C PHE A 282 1.77 -3.63 11.89
N GLY A 283 2.91 -3.62 12.55
CA GLY A 283 3.89 -4.68 12.50
C GLY A 283 5.28 -4.20 12.85
N GLY A 284 6.29 -4.54 12.05
CA GLY A 284 7.66 -4.14 12.38
C GLY A 284 8.66 -4.26 11.25
N THR A 285 9.85 -3.81 11.57
CA THR A 285 11.05 -3.90 10.72
C THR A 285 12.10 -4.73 11.41
N MET A 286 12.75 -5.60 10.65
CA MET A 286 13.96 -6.31 11.06
C MET A 286 15.12 -5.89 10.16
N ASN A 287 16.18 -5.32 10.70
CA ASN A 287 17.43 -5.10 9.98
C ASN A 287 18.09 -6.43 9.66
N THR A 288 18.20 -6.79 8.38
CA THR A 288 18.79 -8.04 7.89
C THR A 288 20.27 -7.89 7.54
N GLY A 289 20.80 -6.67 7.60
CA GLY A 289 22.19 -6.32 7.33
C GLY A 289 22.42 -4.83 7.55
N LYS A 290 23.63 -4.33 7.29
CA LYS A 290 23.94 -2.91 7.45
C LYS A 290 23.12 -2.01 6.52
N CYS A 291 22.75 -2.52 5.34
CA CYS A 291 22.03 -1.79 4.30
C CYS A 291 20.69 -2.40 3.91
N SER A 292 20.21 -3.38 4.63
CA SER A 292 19.00 -4.10 4.27
C SER A 292 18.07 -4.29 5.45
N ALA A 293 16.78 -4.23 5.18
CA ALA A 293 15.72 -4.41 6.17
C ALA A 293 14.55 -5.20 5.57
N LEU A 294 13.90 -5.97 6.40
CA LEU A 294 12.66 -6.68 6.12
C LEU A 294 11.54 -6.06 6.94
N ASP A 295 10.52 -5.57 6.27
CA ASP A 295 9.27 -5.15 6.91
C ASP A 295 8.26 -6.29 6.82
N VAL A 296 7.51 -6.50 7.90
CA VAL A 296 6.33 -7.36 7.94
C VAL A 296 5.23 -6.58 8.64
N GLY A 297 4.06 -6.52 8.02
CA GLY A 297 2.91 -5.80 8.55
C GLY A 297 1.60 -6.44 8.13
N VAL A 298 0.56 -6.11 8.88
CA VAL A 298 -0.83 -6.45 8.61
C VAL A 298 -1.59 -5.14 8.46
N SER A 299 -2.47 -5.05 7.48
CA SER A 299 -3.41 -3.93 7.36
C SER A 299 -4.84 -4.39 7.56
N GLU A 300 -5.59 -3.53 8.23
CA GLU A 300 -7.02 -3.64 8.49
C GLU A 300 -7.72 -2.37 8.04
N ASP A 301 -8.94 -2.50 7.59
CA ASP A 301 -9.80 -1.37 7.25
C ASP A 301 -10.33 -0.71 8.54
N ILE A 302 -10.23 0.61 8.64
CA ILE A 302 -10.80 1.38 9.77
C ILE A 302 -12.25 1.75 9.48
N ASP A 303 -12.56 2.00 8.21
CA ASP A 303 -13.92 2.31 7.74
C ASP A 303 -14.41 1.10 6.91
N PRO A 304 -15.09 0.14 7.55
CA PRO A 304 -15.45 -1.12 6.90
C PRO A 304 -16.27 -0.88 5.63
N GLY A 305 -15.81 -1.43 4.52
CA GLY A 305 -16.53 -1.41 3.25
C GLY A 305 -15.77 -0.83 2.07
N ALA A 306 -14.74 -0.02 2.28
CA ALA A 306 -14.01 0.64 1.19
C ALA A 306 -12.69 -0.06 0.79
N SER A 307 -12.15 -0.91 1.65
CA SER A 307 -10.87 -1.62 1.45
C SER A 307 -11.01 -3.12 1.69
N PRO A 308 -10.03 -3.96 1.32
CA PRO A 308 -9.98 -5.36 1.74
C PRO A 308 -9.98 -5.50 3.26
N ASP A 309 -10.74 -6.45 3.79
CA ASP A 309 -10.84 -6.70 5.23
C ASP A 309 -9.50 -7.03 5.88
N PHE A 310 -8.56 -7.61 5.11
CA PHE A 310 -7.27 -8.04 5.62
C PHE A 310 -6.22 -8.02 4.52
N SER A 311 -5.03 -7.49 4.82
CA SER A 311 -3.86 -7.67 3.97
C SER A 311 -2.61 -7.95 4.80
N LEU A 312 -1.75 -8.83 4.27
CA LEU A 312 -0.41 -9.12 4.80
C LEU A 312 0.63 -8.50 3.88
N LEU A 313 1.51 -7.67 4.43
CA LEU A 313 2.65 -7.08 3.73
C LEU A 313 3.94 -7.75 4.16
N VAL A 314 4.77 -8.12 3.17
CA VAL A 314 6.19 -8.47 3.37
C VAL A 314 7.02 -7.65 2.38
N SER A 315 7.97 -6.86 2.86
CA SER A 315 8.78 -5.99 1.99
C SER A 315 10.25 -6.05 2.41
N TRP A 316 11.11 -6.42 1.48
CA TRP A 316 12.56 -6.36 1.66
C TRP A 316 13.14 -5.17 0.92
N LYS A 317 13.90 -4.36 1.64
CA LYS A 317 14.53 -3.13 1.17
C LYS A 317 16.04 -3.22 1.31
N SER A 318 16.76 -2.74 0.30
CA SER A 318 18.22 -2.70 0.36
C SER A 318 18.80 -1.58 -0.51
N ARG A 319 20.11 -1.31 -0.36
CA ARG A 319 20.86 -0.39 -1.22
C ARG A 319 22.13 -1.04 -1.72
N LEU A 320 22.53 -0.66 -2.93
CA LEU A 320 23.85 -1.02 -3.48
C LEU A 320 24.86 0.08 -3.13
N GLY A 321 26.08 -0.31 -2.76
CA GLY A 321 27.17 0.58 -2.38
C GLY A 321 27.58 0.45 -0.93
N GLU A 322 28.39 1.40 -0.48
CA GLU A 322 28.89 1.41 0.90
C GLU A 322 27.74 1.71 1.89
N CYS A 323 27.76 1.03 3.01
CA CYS A 323 26.86 1.15 4.13
C CYS A 323 27.58 1.87 5.31
#